data_0a6fe11e948febd94905045a2151a4ec
#
_entry.id   0a6fe11e948febd94905045a2151a4ec
#
_cell.length_a   1.000
_cell.length_b   1.000
_cell.length_c   1.000
_cell.angle_alpha   90.00
_cell.angle_beta   90.00
_cell.angle_gamma   90.00
#
_symmetry.space_group_name_H-M   'P 1'
#
loop_
_entity.id
_entity.type
_entity.pdbx_description
1 polymer ?
#
loop_
_entity_poly.entity_id
_entity_poly.type
_entity_poly.pdbx_seq_one_letter_code
_entity_poly.pdbx_strand_id
1 'polypeptide(L)'
;MEQLTIGKRFTLTCPEGFRPVTKEERDRFHMPESDDSLGLIREDDRIVASMGWKEVSAFAGVLLHVISPAASVEASVSRDMAGYGYRKEKSLSREIGGQKAEGFRYTYTAGDNFMVGESYVIRSGRSLTFFHVYLPDELREQGLARWNELLDAVQSL
;
A
#
# COMPACT_ATOMS: atom_id res chain seq x y z
N MET A 1 -7.35 15.25 14.81
CA MET A 1 -6.80 14.17 13.98
C MET A 1 -5.36 14.49 13.62
N GLU A 2 -4.53 13.50 13.72
CA GLU A 2 -3.11 13.68 13.44
C GLU A 2 -2.88 13.76 11.92
N GLN A 3 -2.05 14.71 11.50
CA GLN A 3 -1.62 14.82 10.11
C GLN A 3 -0.25 14.18 9.96
N LEU A 4 -0.14 13.26 9.01
CA LEU A 4 1.07 12.52 8.71
C LEU A 4 1.59 12.91 7.34
N THR A 5 2.90 12.78 7.13
CA THR A 5 3.50 13.02 5.81
C THR A 5 3.87 11.69 5.17
N ILE A 6 3.62 11.59 3.87
CA ILE A 6 4.01 10.43 3.05
C ILE A 6 5.09 10.94 2.10
N GLY A 7 6.35 10.80 2.51
CA GLY A 7 7.47 11.36 1.81
C GLY A 7 7.40 12.88 1.75
N LYS A 8 7.81 13.44 0.62
CA LYS A 8 7.78 14.89 0.37
C LYS A 8 6.62 15.32 -0.52
N ARG A 9 5.72 14.40 -0.87
CA ARG A 9 4.71 14.63 -1.90
C ARG A 9 3.28 14.59 -1.42
N PHE A 10 3.02 13.92 -0.30
CA PHE A 10 1.65 13.72 0.17
C PHE A 10 1.55 13.95 1.67
N THR A 11 0.36 14.34 2.08
CA THR A 11 -0.04 14.35 3.49
C THR A 11 -1.27 13.48 3.66
N LEU A 12 -1.47 13.00 4.88
CA LEU A 12 -2.61 12.19 5.26
C LEU A 12 -3.15 12.69 6.59
N THR A 13 -4.41 13.08 6.61
CA THR A 13 -5.12 13.26 7.87
C THR A 13 -5.70 11.91 8.24
N CYS A 14 -5.14 11.31 9.30
CA CYS A 14 -5.46 9.94 9.67
C CYS A 14 -6.95 9.81 10.02
N PRO A 15 -7.75 9.00 9.32
CA PRO A 15 -9.15 8.80 9.64
C PRO A 15 -9.33 8.13 10.99
N GLU A 16 -10.51 8.34 11.61
CA GLU A 16 -10.85 7.74 12.88
C GLU A 16 -10.71 6.22 12.86
N GLY A 17 -10.12 5.67 13.91
CA GLY A 17 -9.89 4.23 14.06
C GLY A 17 -8.55 3.75 13.54
N PHE A 18 -7.88 4.51 12.67
CA PHE A 18 -6.51 4.21 12.26
C PHE A 18 -5.50 4.83 13.21
N ARG A 19 -4.42 4.15 13.43
CA ARG A 19 -3.28 4.64 14.21
C ARG A 19 -1.96 4.18 13.61
N PRO A 20 -0.87 4.91 13.85
CA PRO A 20 0.46 4.43 13.43
C PRO A 20 0.82 3.12 14.12
N VAL A 21 1.56 2.26 13.41
CA VAL A 21 2.08 1.01 13.98
C VAL A 21 3.15 1.32 15.02
N THR A 22 3.23 0.47 16.04
CA THR A 22 4.32 0.50 17.02
C THR A 22 5.55 -0.20 16.46
N LYS A 23 6.69 -0.03 17.13
CA LYS A 23 7.92 -0.73 16.78
C LYS A 23 7.73 -2.26 16.83
N GLU A 24 7.05 -2.75 17.85
CA GLU A 24 6.78 -4.18 18.00
C GLU A 24 5.91 -4.70 16.86
N GLU A 25 4.92 -3.92 16.44
CA GLU A 25 4.07 -4.27 15.31
C GLU A 25 4.83 -4.26 13.99
N ARG A 26 5.75 -3.33 13.78
CA ARG A 26 6.62 -3.33 12.61
C ARG A 26 7.42 -4.62 12.51
N ASP A 27 7.98 -5.08 13.63
CA ASP A 27 8.72 -6.34 13.67
C ASP A 27 7.81 -7.53 13.38
N ARG A 28 6.61 -7.54 13.96
CA ARG A 28 5.62 -8.61 13.76
C ARG A 28 5.15 -8.72 12.30
N PHE A 29 4.95 -7.59 11.65
CA PHE A 29 4.45 -7.55 10.26
C PHE A 29 5.57 -7.44 9.23
N HIS A 30 6.82 -7.60 9.66
CA HIS A 30 8.00 -7.51 8.79
C HIS A 30 8.08 -6.19 8.01
N MET A 31 7.61 -5.10 8.62
CA MET A 31 7.72 -3.77 8.05
C MET A 31 9.11 -3.21 8.28
N PRO A 32 9.76 -2.63 7.26
CA PRO A 32 11.07 -2.03 7.46
C PRO A 32 10.99 -0.82 8.40
N GLU A 33 11.92 -0.73 9.35
CA GLU A 33 12.16 0.50 10.10
C GLU A 33 12.95 1.44 9.20
N SER A 34 12.25 2.32 8.52
CA SER A 34 12.91 3.26 7.62
C SER A 34 12.15 4.57 7.66
N ASP A 35 12.88 5.67 7.50
CA ASP A 35 12.28 6.99 7.38
C ASP A 35 11.47 7.14 6.07
N ASP A 36 11.54 6.14 5.19
CA ASP A 36 10.87 6.12 3.89
C ASP A 36 9.61 5.24 3.90
N SER A 37 9.06 4.99 5.07
CA SER A 37 7.82 4.20 5.18
C SER A 37 6.96 4.64 6.36
N LEU A 38 5.66 4.37 6.23
CA LEU A 38 4.64 4.65 7.23
C LEU A 38 3.72 3.43 7.32
N GLY A 39 3.47 2.96 8.53
CA GLY A 39 2.52 1.88 8.76
C GLY A 39 1.35 2.35 9.60
N LEU A 40 0.15 1.91 9.25
CA LEU A 40 -1.09 2.22 9.96
C LEU A 40 -1.88 0.94 10.23
N ILE A 41 -2.56 0.92 11.37
CA ILE A 41 -3.42 -0.20 11.75
C ILE A 41 -4.80 0.31 12.13
N ARG A 42 -5.82 -0.45 11.75
CA ARG A 42 -7.18 -0.31 12.26
C ARG A 42 -7.60 -1.65 12.86
N GLU A 43 -7.69 -1.71 14.18
CA GLU A 43 -7.90 -2.97 14.90
C GLU A 43 -9.27 -3.59 14.65
N ASP A 44 -10.31 -2.78 14.54
CA ASP A 44 -11.69 -3.27 14.38
C ASP A 44 -11.85 -4.17 13.15
N ASP A 45 -11.19 -3.84 12.05
CA ASP A 45 -11.27 -4.58 10.80
C ASP A 45 -10.00 -5.38 10.52
N ARG A 46 -9.07 -5.38 11.44
CA ARG A 46 -7.76 -6.03 11.30
C ARG A 46 -7.02 -5.57 10.04
N ILE A 47 -7.12 -4.28 9.73
CA ILE A 47 -6.46 -3.68 8.57
C ILE A 47 -5.02 -3.32 8.94
N VAL A 48 -4.08 -3.75 8.10
CA VAL A 48 -2.69 -3.31 8.15
C VAL A 48 -2.39 -2.61 6.84
N ALA A 49 -2.08 -1.32 6.93
CA ALA A 49 -1.75 -0.51 5.76
C ALA A 49 -0.30 -0.06 5.85
N SER A 50 0.38 -0.04 4.74
CA SER A 50 1.73 0.49 4.66
C SER A 50 1.88 1.41 3.46
N MET A 51 2.68 2.44 3.63
CA MET A 51 2.99 3.41 2.59
C MET A 51 4.50 3.57 2.55
N GLY A 52 5.05 3.57 1.36
CA GLY A 52 6.48 3.72 1.17
C GLY A 52 6.75 4.68 0.02
N TRP A 53 7.95 5.24 0.00
CA TRP A 53 8.36 6.14 -1.06
C TRP A 53 9.85 6.00 -1.32
N LYS A 54 10.23 6.20 -2.57
CA LYS A 54 11.64 6.16 -2.97
C LYS A 54 11.88 6.99 -4.21
N GLU A 55 13.11 7.47 -4.34
CA GLU A 55 13.61 8.06 -5.58
C GLU A 55 14.31 6.95 -6.39
N VAL A 56 14.10 6.96 -7.70
CA VAL A 56 14.79 6.03 -8.58
C VAL A 56 15.92 6.75 -9.31
N SER A 57 16.95 6.00 -9.72
CA SER A 57 18.06 6.57 -10.48
C SER A 57 17.60 7.05 -11.85
N ALA A 58 18.39 7.91 -12.51
CA ALA A 58 18.06 8.35 -13.86
C ALA A 58 17.94 7.18 -14.84
N PHE A 59 18.78 6.18 -14.71
CA PHE A 59 18.73 4.97 -15.53
C PHE A 59 17.43 4.18 -15.28
N ALA A 60 17.08 3.94 -14.01
CA ALA A 60 15.84 3.26 -13.65
C ALA A 60 14.62 4.08 -14.08
N GLY A 61 14.70 5.41 -14.03
CA GLY A 61 13.65 6.29 -14.52
C GLY A 61 13.37 6.12 -16.01
N VAL A 62 14.40 5.88 -16.82
CA VAL A 62 14.23 5.56 -18.25
C VAL A 62 13.50 4.25 -18.43
N LEU A 63 13.84 3.23 -17.64
CA LEU A 63 13.17 1.92 -17.71
C LEU A 63 11.68 2.03 -17.32
N LEU A 64 11.32 2.92 -16.42
CA LEU A 64 9.93 3.12 -16.00
C LEU A 64 9.05 3.71 -17.12
N HIS A 65 9.63 4.28 -18.16
CA HIS A 65 8.87 4.70 -19.33
C HIS A 65 8.47 3.51 -20.21
N VAL A 66 9.16 2.38 -20.07
CA VAL A 66 8.93 1.16 -20.84
C VAL A 66 8.11 0.15 -20.05
N ILE A 67 8.36 0.05 -18.73
CA ILE A 67 7.70 -0.90 -17.83
C ILE A 67 6.85 -0.12 -16.84
N SER A 68 5.55 -0.47 -16.74
CA SER A 68 4.65 0.12 -15.76
C SER A 68 5.17 -0.14 -14.34
N PRO A 69 5.23 0.89 -13.46
CA PRO A 69 5.56 0.67 -12.04
C PRO A 69 4.61 -0.32 -11.37
N ALA A 70 3.33 -0.30 -11.72
CA ALA A 70 2.33 -1.25 -11.17
C ALA A 70 2.67 -2.68 -11.57
N ALA A 71 3.08 -2.92 -12.81
CA ALA A 71 3.49 -4.25 -13.26
C ALA A 71 4.73 -4.74 -12.51
N SER A 72 5.65 -3.85 -12.22
CA SER A 72 6.85 -4.17 -11.43
C SER A 72 6.50 -4.56 -10.00
N VAL A 73 5.61 -3.82 -9.36
CA VAL A 73 5.12 -4.13 -8.00
C VAL A 73 4.37 -5.47 -8.01
N GLU A 74 3.52 -5.70 -9.00
CA GLU A 74 2.78 -6.95 -9.15
C GLU A 74 3.72 -8.16 -9.27
N ALA A 75 4.76 -8.05 -10.08
CA ALA A 75 5.75 -9.12 -10.23
C ALA A 75 6.47 -9.41 -8.90
N SER A 76 6.82 -8.36 -8.16
CA SER A 76 7.48 -8.49 -6.86
C SER A 76 6.57 -9.17 -5.82
N VAL A 77 5.33 -8.72 -5.70
CA VAL A 77 4.36 -9.30 -4.77
C VAL A 77 4.05 -10.75 -5.13
N SER A 78 3.83 -11.04 -6.42
CA SER A 78 3.58 -12.40 -6.90
C SER A 78 4.71 -13.36 -6.52
N ARG A 79 5.95 -12.92 -6.68
CA ARG A 79 7.13 -13.71 -6.33
C ARG A 79 7.21 -13.93 -4.82
N ASP A 80 7.04 -12.86 -4.04
CA ASP A 80 7.18 -12.92 -2.58
C ASP A 80 6.06 -13.74 -1.94
N MET A 81 4.88 -13.76 -2.55
CA MET A 81 3.70 -14.46 -2.04
C MET A 81 3.42 -15.80 -2.70
N ALA A 82 4.31 -16.27 -3.57
CA ALA A 82 4.13 -17.52 -4.32
C ALA A 82 3.91 -18.73 -3.39
N GLY A 83 4.61 -18.77 -2.24
CA GLY A 83 4.46 -19.84 -1.25
C GLY A 83 3.19 -19.75 -0.42
N TYR A 84 2.40 -18.69 -0.57
CA TYR A 84 1.18 -18.44 0.21
C TYR A 84 -0.10 -18.51 -0.62
N GLY A 85 -0.04 -19.15 -1.78
CA GLY A 85 -1.22 -19.29 -2.64
C GLY A 85 -1.67 -18.00 -3.30
N TYR A 86 -0.72 -17.16 -3.68
CA TYR A 86 -1.00 -15.89 -4.35
C TYR A 86 -1.90 -16.06 -5.55
N ARG A 87 -2.91 -15.19 -5.67
CA ARG A 87 -3.83 -15.16 -6.80
C ARG A 87 -4.23 -13.73 -7.10
N LYS A 88 -3.89 -13.23 -8.27
CA LYS A 88 -4.37 -11.93 -8.70
C LYS A 88 -5.88 -11.99 -8.94
N GLU A 89 -6.62 -11.04 -8.37
CA GLU A 89 -8.05 -10.94 -8.56
C GLU A 89 -8.40 -9.99 -9.70
N LYS A 90 -7.83 -8.79 -9.71
CA LYS A 90 -8.04 -7.82 -10.79
C LYS A 90 -7.04 -6.67 -10.74
N SER A 91 -6.89 -5.98 -11.86
CA SER A 91 -6.17 -4.70 -11.93
C SER A 91 -7.08 -3.57 -11.47
N LEU A 92 -6.49 -2.54 -10.86
CA LEU A 92 -7.19 -1.40 -10.28
C LEU A 92 -6.58 -0.10 -10.79
N SER A 93 -7.40 0.94 -10.85
CA SER A 93 -6.96 2.30 -11.17
C SER A 93 -7.86 3.28 -10.45
N ARG A 94 -7.25 4.30 -9.84
CA ARG A 94 -7.97 5.38 -9.17
C ARG A 94 -7.07 6.60 -9.00
N GLU A 95 -7.64 7.69 -8.52
CA GLU A 95 -6.85 8.83 -8.06
C GLU A 95 -6.59 8.71 -6.56
N ILE A 96 -5.37 9.08 -6.14
CA ILE A 96 -4.97 9.21 -4.75
C ILE A 96 -4.24 10.56 -4.65
N GLY A 97 -4.72 11.44 -3.79
CA GLY A 97 -4.13 12.77 -3.66
C GLY A 97 -4.18 13.59 -4.95
N GLY A 98 -5.18 13.36 -5.79
CA GLY A 98 -5.32 14.05 -7.08
C GLY A 98 -4.40 13.51 -8.18
N GLN A 99 -3.66 12.44 -7.93
CA GLN A 99 -2.75 11.83 -8.92
C GLN A 99 -3.22 10.43 -9.28
N LYS A 100 -2.99 10.03 -10.53
CA LYS A 100 -3.36 8.71 -11.00
C LYS A 100 -2.51 7.64 -10.31
N ALA A 101 -3.18 6.67 -9.70
CA ALA A 101 -2.57 5.49 -9.10
C ALA A 101 -3.04 4.25 -9.84
N GLU A 102 -2.12 3.37 -10.14
CA GLU A 102 -2.40 2.08 -10.73
C GLU A 102 -2.05 0.99 -9.75
N GLY A 103 -2.85 -0.07 -9.73
CA GLY A 103 -2.65 -1.12 -8.77
C GLY A 103 -3.35 -2.41 -9.12
N PHE A 104 -3.47 -3.27 -8.14
CA PHE A 104 -4.10 -4.58 -8.31
C PHE A 104 -4.57 -5.11 -6.95
N ARG A 105 -5.54 -6.03 -7.02
CA ARG A 105 -6.04 -6.76 -5.86
C ARG A 105 -5.68 -8.22 -6.01
N TYR A 106 -5.34 -8.85 -4.90
CA TYR A 106 -4.94 -10.26 -4.87
C TYR A 106 -5.41 -10.90 -3.57
N THR A 107 -5.40 -12.24 -3.57
CA THR A 107 -5.68 -13.04 -2.38
C THR A 107 -4.50 -13.95 -2.08
N TYR A 108 -4.37 -14.34 -0.83
CA TYR A 108 -3.34 -15.27 -0.37
C TYR A 108 -3.78 -15.87 0.96
N THR A 109 -3.06 -16.90 1.41
CA THR A 109 -3.33 -17.57 2.69
C THR A 109 -2.12 -17.39 3.59
N ALA A 110 -2.33 -16.81 4.78
CA ALA A 110 -1.31 -16.67 5.81
C ALA A 110 -1.71 -17.52 7.01
N GLY A 111 -1.03 -18.67 7.20
CA GLY A 111 -1.42 -19.65 8.19
C GLY A 111 -2.81 -20.19 7.86
N ASP A 112 -3.75 -20.07 8.82
CA ASP A 112 -5.14 -20.49 8.65
C ASP A 112 -6.05 -19.36 8.13
N ASN A 113 -5.48 -18.19 7.82
CA ASN A 113 -6.25 -17.01 7.46
C ASN A 113 -6.21 -16.77 5.96
N PHE A 114 -7.39 -16.68 5.34
CA PHE A 114 -7.53 -16.25 3.96
C PHE A 114 -7.55 -14.72 3.92
N MET A 115 -6.63 -14.14 3.16
CA MET A 115 -6.36 -12.70 3.15
C MET A 115 -6.61 -12.09 1.79
N VAL A 116 -6.94 -10.81 1.79
CA VAL A 116 -6.98 -9.98 0.60
C VAL A 116 -6.00 -8.83 0.75
N GLY A 117 -5.31 -8.50 -0.34
CA GLY A 117 -4.41 -7.35 -0.39
C GLY A 117 -4.72 -6.47 -1.58
N GLU A 118 -4.40 -5.18 -1.45
CA GLU A 118 -4.38 -4.23 -2.55
C GLU A 118 -3.10 -3.45 -2.51
N SER A 119 -2.56 -3.18 -3.69
CA SER A 119 -1.36 -2.37 -3.84
C SER A 119 -1.58 -1.33 -4.92
N TYR A 120 -1.19 -0.09 -4.65
CA TYR A 120 -1.21 1.00 -5.61
C TYR A 120 0.17 1.64 -5.68
N VAL A 121 0.51 2.17 -6.82
CA VAL A 121 1.74 2.95 -7.00
C VAL A 121 1.44 4.22 -7.79
N ILE A 122 2.05 5.31 -7.33
CA ILE A 122 2.03 6.61 -8.00
C ILE A 122 3.46 6.91 -8.43
N ARG A 123 3.60 7.31 -9.69
CA ARG A 123 4.87 7.81 -10.20
C ARG A 123 4.79 9.32 -10.39
N SER A 124 5.76 10.05 -9.81
CA SER A 124 5.89 11.49 -9.96
C SER A 124 7.35 11.79 -10.35
N GLY A 125 7.61 11.90 -11.66
CA GLY A 125 8.98 12.04 -12.15
C GLY A 125 9.79 10.78 -11.82
N ARG A 126 10.82 10.94 -10.98
CA ARG A 126 11.65 9.83 -10.51
C ARG A 126 11.28 9.35 -9.12
N SER A 127 10.18 9.87 -8.56
CA SER A 127 9.65 9.42 -7.28
C SER A 127 8.57 8.37 -7.48
N LEU A 128 8.61 7.33 -6.67
CA LEU A 128 7.56 6.34 -6.56
C LEU A 128 6.98 6.37 -5.16
N THR A 129 5.65 6.33 -5.05
CA THR A 129 4.95 6.22 -3.78
C THR A 129 4.04 4.99 -3.84
N PHE A 130 4.14 4.16 -2.81
CA PHE A 130 3.46 2.88 -2.73
C PHE A 130 2.42 2.90 -1.61
N PHE A 131 1.26 2.30 -1.87
CA PHE A 131 0.18 2.15 -0.90
C PHE A 131 -0.25 0.69 -0.88
N HIS A 132 -0.09 0.02 0.26
CA HIS A 132 -0.42 -1.38 0.42
C HIS A 132 -1.39 -1.58 1.57
N VAL A 133 -2.29 -2.54 1.42
CA VAL A 133 -3.19 -2.94 2.50
C VAL A 133 -3.31 -4.46 2.54
N TYR A 134 -3.42 -4.98 3.76
CA TYR A 134 -3.67 -6.39 4.04
C TYR A 134 -4.81 -6.48 5.04
N LEU A 135 -5.79 -7.35 4.77
CA LEU A 135 -6.90 -7.58 5.70
C LEU A 135 -7.49 -8.98 5.47
N PRO A 136 -8.19 -9.54 6.49
CA PRO A 136 -8.87 -10.81 6.32
C PRO A 136 -9.96 -10.72 5.27
N ASP A 137 -10.06 -11.74 4.42
CA ASP A 137 -11.07 -11.78 3.36
C ASP A 137 -12.51 -11.78 3.92
N GLU A 138 -12.73 -12.37 5.09
CA GLU A 138 -14.03 -12.35 5.77
C GLU A 138 -14.50 -10.94 6.13
N LEU A 139 -13.59 -9.97 6.23
CA LEU A 139 -13.89 -8.56 6.50
C LEU A 139 -13.71 -7.69 5.26
N ARG A 140 -13.64 -8.30 4.09
CA ARG A 140 -13.31 -7.63 2.82
C ARG A 140 -14.18 -6.41 2.55
N GLU A 141 -15.49 -6.55 2.63
CA GLU A 141 -16.41 -5.48 2.24
C GLU A 141 -16.21 -4.23 3.10
N GLN A 142 -16.29 -4.40 4.42
CA GLN A 142 -16.10 -3.28 5.35
C GLN A 142 -14.65 -2.79 5.38
N GLY A 143 -13.68 -3.71 5.31
CA GLY A 143 -12.26 -3.38 5.37
C GLY A 143 -11.80 -2.59 4.14
N LEU A 144 -12.21 -2.98 2.94
CA LEU A 144 -11.88 -2.23 1.73
C LEU A 144 -12.59 -0.88 1.69
N ALA A 145 -13.78 -0.75 2.26
CA ALA A 145 -14.44 0.54 2.40
C ALA A 145 -13.60 1.48 3.28
N ARG A 146 -13.08 1.00 4.40
CA ARG A 146 -12.19 1.78 5.28
C ARG A 146 -10.88 2.12 4.60
N TRP A 147 -10.32 1.18 3.85
CA TRP A 147 -9.13 1.42 3.05
C TRP A 147 -9.34 2.55 2.03
N ASN A 148 -10.46 2.55 1.33
CA ASN A 148 -10.79 3.60 0.38
C ASN A 148 -10.97 4.97 1.06
N GLU A 149 -11.56 5.01 2.25
CA GLU A 149 -11.64 6.24 3.04
C GLU A 149 -10.24 6.76 3.39
N LEU A 150 -9.33 5.86 3.74
CA LEU A 150 -7.93 6.22 4.02
C LEU A 150 -7.27 6.83 2.80
N LEU A 151 -7.41 6.20 1.63
CA LEU A 151 -6.84 6.70 0.38
C LEU A 151 -7.45 8.05 -0.02
N ASP A 152 -8.75 8.24 0.21
CA ASP A 152 -9.42 9.50 -0.06
C ASP A 152 -8.94 10.64 0.83
N ALA A 153 -8.37 10.33 2.00
CA ALA A 153 -7.82 11.31 2.93
C ALA A 153 -6.39 11.75 2.56
N VAL A 154 -5.77 11.11 1.59
CA VAL A 154 -4.43 11.50 1.11
C VAL A 154 -4.54 12.75 0.24
N GLN A 155 -3.66 13.71 0.48
CA GLN A 155 -3.60 14.97 -0.28
C GLN A 155 -2.20 15.21 -0.80
N SER A 156 -2.10 15.80 -1.98
CA SER A 156 -0.81 16.25 -2.52
C SER A 156 -0.32 17.49 -1.79
N LEU A 157 0.97 17.55 -1.55
CA LEU A 157 1.64 18.72 -1.01
C LEU A 157 1.83 19.81 -2.05
#